data_d23ae72637e5bdb537f9f32295511ef1
#
_entry.id   d23ae72637e5bdb537f9f32295511ef1
#
_cell.length_a   1.000
_cell.length_b   1.000
_cell.length_c   1.000
_cell.angle_alpha   90.00
_cell.angle_beta   90.00
_cell.angle_gamma   90.00
#
_symmetry.space_group_name_H-M   'P 1'
#
loop_
_entity.id
_entity.type
_entity.pdbx_description
1 polymer ?
#
loop_
_entity_poly.entity_id
_entity_poly.type
_entity_poly.pdbx_seq_one_letter_code
_entity_poly.pdbx_strand_id
1 'polypeptide(L)'
;MQDKIINRLIEDEHVQAPVIGIGVSPFEQHHLEAFFQSLPHELNASFIVVQNHVTGDCITDLEALVLPIGYRAKTIKHGEKVMKKTIYFCPQHAAVTLTEDHRLHVSEQLPTNKGCSVDSLFKSLASVQKEEAFAIFFQKGHCVGSGLLRLVEQGGTALSCSEVESGFDSMYHQSFKNPSTLAAYMANIINVPHADETDPALLRIIERLEMYKGIAFSTYEKKRLLSVIQKRMRTANEPMSLLTEYDRLLEREPDELDRLHAQLLSGTTAFFRDMEAFRVCEQKVIPSIIDHSMNNGKSRCRIWIAGCSTGEEAYSFTILFLEEMKRRDVSIELQVFATDINRKAIQIASKGLYSIESMASIPEKWRARYFEKKGDAFIVKQSLRKHIVFAPHNLLIDSPFIHLDFISCRNVLMYFEPEVQKRVLSRFQYALKDQGVLILG
;
A
#
# COMPACT_ATOMS: atom_id res chain seq x y z
N MET A 1 2.25 -25.17 39.80
CA MET A 1 3.51 -24.67 39.20
C MET A 1 3.71 -25.20 37.79
N GLN A 2 3.37 -26.47 37.53
CA GLN A 2 3.42 -27.08 36.17
C GLN A 2 2.46 -26.40 35.18
N ASP A 3 1.24 -26.06 35.56
CA ASP A 3 0.27 -25.41 34.66
C ASP A 3 0.70 -23.99 34.19
N LYS A 4 1.46 -23.27 35.05
CA LYS A 4 2.01 -21.95 34.68
C LYS A 4 3.19 -22.06 33.69
N ILE A 5 3.93 -23.16 33.72
CA ILE A 5 5.04 -23.43 32.80
C ILE A 5 4.48 -23.88 31.44
N ILE A 6 3.44 -24.73 31.46
CA ILE A 6 2.76 -25.17 30.23
C ILE A 6 2.06 -24.00 29.57
N ASN A 7 1.37 -23.12 30.28
CA ASN A 7 0.76 -21.92 29.70
C ASN A 7 1.82 -20.93 29.14
N ARG A 8 2.97 -20.79 29.81
CA ARG A 8 4.05 -19.96 29.30
C ARG A 8 4.70 -20.53 28.04
N LEU A 9 4.86 -21.85 27.93
CA LEU A 9 5.34 -22.52 26.71
C LEU A 9 4.32 -22.40 25.56
N ILE A 10 3.03 -22.42 25.88
CA ILE A 10 1.94 -22.20 24.88
C ILE A 10 1.88 -20.72 24.44
N GLU A 11 2.11 -19.78 25.37
CA GLU A 11 2.17 -18.34 25.06
C GLU A 11 3.41 -18.01 24.19
N ASP A 12 4.56 -18.64 24.42
CA ASP A 12 5.77 -18.47 23.58
C ASP A 12 5.64 -19.07 22.17
N GLU A 13 4.75 -20.06 21.97
CA GLU A 13 4.41 -20.55 20.61
C GLU A 13 3.53 -19.58 19.81
N HIS A 14 2.93 -18.59 20.45
CA HIS A 14 2.02 -17.61 19.84
C HIS A 14 2.65 -16.25 19.53
N VAL A 15 3.95 -16.06 19.74
CA VAL A 15 4.64 -14.81 19.40
C VAL A 15 4.70 -14.64 17.89
N GLN A 16 4.36 -13.45 17.43
CA GLN A 16 4.23 -12.97 16.04
C GLN A 16 5.34 -13.47 15.10
N ALA A 17 5.13 -14.61 14.45
CA ALA A 17 5.89 -14.99 13.27
C ALA A 17 5.19 -14.43 12.03
N PRO A 18 5.91 -13.97 11.01
CA PRO A 18 5.32 -13.52 9.76
C PRO A 18 4.44 -14.62 9.16
N VAL A 19 3.25 -14.23 8.71
CA VAL A 19 2.32 -15.12 8.00
C VAL A 19 2.36 -14.77 6.52
N ILE A 20 2.75 -15.76 5.71
CA ILE A 20 2.99 -15.59 4.29
C ILE A 20 1.85 -16.26 3.53
N GLY A 21 1.17 -15.51 2.66
CA GLY A 21 0.16 -16.05 1.77
C GLY A 21 0.78 -16.59 0.49
N ILE A 22 0.42 -17.81 0.12
CA ILE A 22 0.85 -18.44 -1.12
C ILE A 22 -0.37 -18.77 -1.98
N GLY A 23 -0.37 -18.21 -3.20
CA GLY A 23 -1.28 -18.61 -4.25
C GLY A 23 -0.59 -19.57 -5.20
N VAL A 24 -1.18 -20.73 -5.45
CA VAL A 24 -0.60 -21.74 -6.34
C VAL A 24 -1.60 -22.20 -7.40
N SER A 25 -1.14 -22.29 -8.66
CA SER A 25 -1.88 -22.95 -9.73
C SER A 25 -1.76 -24.48 -9.62
N PRO A 26 -2.77 -25.27 -9.97
CA PRO A 26 -2.70 -26.73 -9.97
C PRO A 26 -1.52 -27.29 -10.77
N PHE A 27 -1.07 -26.57 -11.79
CA PHE A 27 0.05 -26.98 -12.66
C PHE A 27 1.44 -26.68 -12.08
N GLU A 28 1.53 -25.95 -10.97
CA GLU A 28 2.78 -25.46 -10.38
C GLU A 28 3.08 -26.10 -9.01
N GLN A 29 2.45 -27.24 -8.70
CA GLN A 29 2.65 -27.93 -7.43
C GLN A 29 4.10 -28.33 -7.21
N HIS A 30 4.81 -28.76 -8.26
CA HIS A 30 6.23 -29.13 -8.19
C HIS A 30 7.14 -27.95 -7.81
N HIS A 31 6.79 -26.72 -8.20
CA HIS A 31 7.51 -25.51 -7.78
C HIS A 31 7.28 -25.21 -6.29
N LEU A 32 6.05 -25.42 -5.80
CA LEU A 32 5.73 -25.27 -4.38
C LEU A 32 6.51 -26.27 -3.51
N GLU A 33 6.58 -27.53 -3.97
CA GLU A 33 7.38 -28.57 -3.29
C GLU A 33 8.86 -28.23 -3.26
N ALA A 34 9.45 -27.83 -4.40
CA ALA A 34 10.84 -27.41 -4.48
C ALA A 34 11.15 -26.18 -3.61
N PHE A 35 10.19 -25.26 -3.51
CA PHE A 35 10.29 -24.10 -2.62
C PHE A 35 10.37 -24.51 -1.16
N PHE A 36 9.45 -25.35 -0.66
CA PHE A 36 9.45 -25.80 0.73
C PHE A 36 10.68 -26.64 1.07
N GLN A 37 11.13 -27.52 0.17
CA GLN A 37 12.36 -28.29 0.35
C GLN A 37 13.62 -27.41 0.47
N SER A 38 13.60 -26.24 -0.16
CA SER A 38 14.72 -25.30 -0.18
C SER A 38 14.71 -24.28 0.96
N LEU A 39 13.67 -24.26 1.82
CA LEU A 39 13.57 -23.32 2.94
C LEU A 39 14.62 -23.67 4.02
N PRO A 40 15.35 -22.67 4.53
CA PRO A 40 16.27 -22.88 5.65
C PRO A 40 15.54 -23.26 6.94
N HIS A 41 16.17 -24.13 7.74
CA HIS A 41 15.62 -24.59 9.02
C HIS A 41 15.39 -23.48 10.05
N GLU A 42 16.15 -22.40 9.94
CA GLU A 42 16.12 -21.26 10.85
C GLU A 42 14.99 -20.26 10.54
N LEU A 43 14.31 -20.43 9.40
CA LEU A 43 13.25 -19.49 9.02
C LEU A 43 12.05 -19.59 9.99
N ASN A 44 11.74 -18.46 10.64
CA ASN A 44 10.63 -18.38 11.59
C ASN A 44 9.41 -17.72 10.94
N ALA A 45 8.73 -18.45 10.06
CA ALA A 45 7.53 -17.98 9.37
C ALA A 45 6.44 -19.06 9.36
N SER A 46 5.20 -18.67 9.08
CA SER A 46 4.10 -19.60 8.80
C SER A 46 3.51 -19.29 7.43
N PHE A 47 3.03 -20.31 6.74
CA PHE A 47 2.56 -20.20 5.38
C PHE A 47 1.10 -20.60 5.28
N ILE A 48 0.33 -19.85 4.50
CA ILE A 48 -1.06 -20.18 4.15
C ILE A 48 -1.11 -20.42 2.65
N VAL A 49 -1.33 -21.66 2.24
CA VAL A 49 -1.36 -22.07 0.85
C VAL A 49 -2.80 -22.17 0.37
N VAL A 50 -3.12 -21.44 -0.67
CA VAL A 50 -4.42 -21.46 -1.34
C VAL A 50 -4.21 -21.85 -2.79
N GLN A 51 -4.86 -22.93 -3.19
CA GLN A 51 -4.85 -23.41 -4.57
C GLN A 51 -5.97 -22.73 -5.37
N ASN A 52 -5.62 -22.24 -6.54
CA ASN A 52 -6.58 -21.60 -7.43
C ASN A 52 -7.33 -22.67 -8.23
N HIS A 53 -8.63 -22.82 -8.00
CA HIS A 53 -9.45 -23.86 -8.62
C HIS A 53 -9.80 -23.52 -10.08
N VAL A 54 -9.14 -24.21 -11.00
CA VAL A 54 -9.68 -24.52 -12.31
C VAL A 54 -9.54 -26.04 -12.43
N THR A 55 -10.64 -26.78 -12.46
CA THR A 55 -10.76 -28.22 -12.66
C THR A 55 -9.43 -29.01 -12.74
N GLY A 56 -8.94 -29.53 -11.63
CA GLY A 56 -7.71 -30.31 -11.54
C GLY A 56 -7.53 -30.91 -10.15
N ASP A 57 -6.65 -31.92 -10.04
CA ASP A 57 -6.36 -32.59 -8.79
C ASP A 57 -5.83 -31.60 -7.74
N CYS A 58 -6.37 -31.66 -6.55
CA CYS A 58 -5.95 -30.88 -5.40
C CYS A 58 -4.65 -31.46 -4.84
N ILE A 59 -3.91 -30.67 -4.05
CA ILE A 59 -2.83 -31.16 -3.20
C ILE A 59 -3.45 -32.15 -2.20
N THR A 60 -3.51 -33.41 -2.61
CA THR A 60 -4.23 -34.46 -1.87
C THR A 60 -3.35 -35.18 -0.87
N ASP A 61 -2.04 -35.09 -1.02
CA ASP A 61 -1.09 -35.83 -0.19
C ASP A 61 -0.14 -34.86 0.56
N LEU A 62 -0.65 -34.37 1.71
CA LEU A 62 0.15 -33.53 2.62
C LEU A 62 1.28 -34.33 3.29
N GLU A 63 1.13 -35.66 3.37
CA GLU A 63 2.13 -36.55 4.00
C GLU A 63 3.32 -36.82 3.07
N ALA A 64 3.10 -36.74 1.74
CA ALA A 64 4.16 -36.86 0.74
C ALA A 64 5.03 -35.60 0.62
N LEU A 65 4.60 -34.48 1.19
CA LEU A 65 5.34 -33.24 1.10
C LEU A 65 6.59 -33.30 1.99
N VAL A 66 7.76 -33.25 1.38
CA VAL A 66 9.02 -33.18 2.15
C VAL A 66 9.13 -31.80 2.77
N LEU A 67 8.88 -31.72 4.08
CA LEU A 67 8.89 -30.46 4.84
C LEU A 67 10.30 -30.14 5.36
N PRO A 68 10.64 -28.85 5.49
CA PRO A 68 11.83 -28.44 6.22
C PRO A 68 11.76 -28.91 7.68
N ILE A 69 12.90 -29.21 8.28
CA ILE A 69 12.97 -29.64 9.68
C ILE A 69 12.32 -28.58 10.59
N GLY A 70 11.41 -29.03 11.45
CA GLY A 70 10.69 -28.17 12.41
C GLY A 70 9.40 -27.55 11.89
N TYR A 71 9.02 -27.77 10.62
CA TYR A 71 7.71 -27.37 10.10
C TYR A 71 6.67 -28.47 10.26
N ARG A 72 5.41 -28.03 10.40
CA ARG A 72 4.23 -28.91 10.41
C ARG A 72 3.33 -28.53 9.25
N ALA A 73 2.73 -29.50 8.59
CA ALA A 73 1.69 -29.26 7.59
C ALA A 73 0.32 -29.71 8.11
N LYS A 74 -0.71 -28.92 7.86
CA LYS A 74 -2.09 -29.29 8.16
C LYS A 74 -3.11 -28.54 7.34
N THR A 75 -4.29 -29.12 7.20
CA THR A 75 -5.46 -28.44 6.63
C THR A 75 -6.02 -27.45 7.64
N ILE A 76 -6.42 -26.26 7.18
CA ILE A 76 -6.96 -25.18 8.01
C ILE A 76 -8.29 -25.62 8.62
N LYS A 77 -8.41 -25.35 9.94
CA LYS A 77 -9.68 -25.44 10.66
C LYS A 77 -10.23 -24.04 10.93
N HIS A 78 -11.55 -23.87 10.76
CA HIS A 78 -12.20 -22.59 11.02
C HIS A 78 -11.98 -22.11 12.46
N GLY A 79 -11.56 -20.85 12.63
CA GLY A 79 -11.33 -20.22 13.94
C GLY A 79 -10.00 -20.57 14.61
N GLU A 80 -9.16 -21.43 14.00
CA GLU A 80 -7.88 -21.77 14.61
C GLU A 80 -6.89 -20.60 14.57
N LYS A 81 -6.06 -20.49 15.62
CA LYS A 81 -5.00 -19.49 15.69
C LYS A 81 -3.76 -19.95 14.94
N VAL A 82 -3.10 -19.03 14.23
CA VAL A 82 -1.87 -19.34 13.50
C VAL A 82 -0.74 -19.66 14.49
N MET A 83 -0.06 -20.77 14.24
CA MET A 83 1.11 -21.25 15.02
C MET A 83 2.38 -21.05 14.21
N LYS A 84 3.50 -20.84 14.87
CA LYS A 84 4.83 -20.72 14.24
C LYS A 84 5.19 -21.98 13.45
N LYS A 85 6.00 -21.82 12.41
CA LYS A 85 6.53 -22.90 11.59
C LYS A 85 5.47 -23.90 11.12
N THR A 86 4.32 -23.39 10.72
CA THR A 86 3.21 -24.22 10.26
C THR A 86 2.81 -23.83 8.84
N ILE A 87 2.65 -24.84 8.00
CA ILE A 87 2.15 -24.70 6.63
C ILE A 87 0.67 -25.11 6.65
N TYR A 88 -0.18 -24.16 6.36
CA TYR A 88 -1.62 -24.31 6.36
C TYR A 88 -2.13 -24.45 4.93
N PHE A 89 -2.90 -25.50 4.66
CA PHE A 89 -3.53 -25.72 3.37
C PHE A 89 -5.01 -25.38 3.44
N CYS A 90 -5.46 -24.52 2.55
CA CYS A 90 -6.87 -24.18 2.43
C CYS A 90 -7.68 -25.40 1.93
N PRO A 91 -8.82 -25.75 2.57
CA PRO A 91 -9.69 -26.80 2.09
C PRO A 91 -10.18 -26.54 0.65
N GLN A 92 -10.55 -27.60 -0.06
CA GLN A 92 -11.15 -27.49 -1.38
C GLN A 92 -12.43 -26.64 -1.34
N HIS A 93 -12.66 -25.85 -2.39
CA HIS A 93 -13.86 -25.01 -2.53
C HIS A 93 -14.11 -24.04 -1.36
N ALA A 94 -13.03 -23.67 -0.63
CA ALA A 94 -13.12 -22.73 0.45
C ALA A 94 -12.28 -21.46 0.16
N ALA A 95 -12.67 -20.37 0.78
CA ALA A 95 -11.82 -19.18 0.91
C ALA A 95 -11.33 -19.07 2.36
N VAL A 96 -10.12 -18.55 2.52
CA VAL A 96 -9.53 -18.30 3.83
C VAL A 96 -9.22 -16.83 4.00
N THR A 97 -9.44 -16.32 5.21
CA THR A 97 -9.04 -14.97 5.63
C THR A 97 -8.33 -15.05 6.98
N LEU A 98 -7.38 -14.12 7.19
CA LEU A 98 -6.70 -13.91 8.45
C LEU A 98 -7.37 -12.75 9.21
N THR A 99 -7.63 -12.92 10.51
CA THR A 99 -8.19 -11.88 11.37
C THR A 99 -7.11 -11.15 12.16
N GLU A 100 -7.44 -10.00 12.75
CA GLU A 100 -6.50 -9.18 13.54
C GLU A 100 -5.93 -9.93 14.77
N ASP A 101 -6.67 -10.88 15.33
CA ASP A 101 -6.22 -11.78 16.41
C ASP A 101 -5.49 -13.02 15.90
N HIS A 102 -5.03 -13.00 14.63
CA HIS A 102 -4.27 -14.07 13.97
C HIS A 102 -5.00 -15.43 13.94
N ARG A 103 -6.31 -15.40 13.69
CA ARG A 103 -7.12 -16.60 13.47
C ARG A 103 -7.46 -16.77 12.00
N LEU A 104 -7.59 -18.02 11.58
CA LEU A 104 -7.94 -18.40 10.23
C LEU A 104 -9.44 -18.65 10.12
N HIS A 105 -10.12 -17.86 9.31
CA HIS A 105 -11.53 -18.06 9.02
C HIS A 105 -11.69 -18.69 7.66
N VAL A 106 -12.35 -19.84 7.62
CA VAL A 106 -12.68 -20.58 6.41
C VAL A 106 -14.15 -20.35 6.09
N SER A 107 -14.44 -19.94 4.86
CA SER A 107 -15.80 -19.81 4.33
C SER A 107 -15.98 -20.67 3.09
N GLU A 108 -17.12 -21.33 2.94
CA GLU A 108 -17.46 -22.02 1.70
C GLU A 108 -17.62 -21.01 0.58
N GLN A 109 -16.92 -21.22 -0.52
CA GLN A 109 -17.14 -20.45 -1.74
C GLN A 109 -18.22 -21.15 -2.55
N LEU A 110 -19.35 -20.48 -2.71
CA LEU A 110 -20.30 -20.84 -3.78
C LEU A 110 -19.62 -20.61 -5.14
N PRO A 111 -19.82 -21.47 -6.13
CA PRO A 111 -19.24 -21.32 -7.46
C PRO A 111 -19.89 -20.15 -8.21
N THR A 112 -19.60 -18.93 -7.81
CA THR A 112 -19.99 -17.73 -8.55
C THR A 112 -18.77 -17.18 -9.26
N ASN A 113 -18.89 -16.95 -10.55
CA ASN A 113 -17.86 -16.58 -11.54
C ASN A 113 -17.04 -15.30 -11.27
N LYS A 114 -16.83 -14.85 -10.03
CA LYS A 114 -16.20 -13.55 -9.74
C LYS A 114 -15.32 -13.49 -8.48
N GLY A 115 -14.57 -14.50 -8.12
CA GLY A 115 -13.60 -14.36 -7.03
C GLY A 115 -12.63 -15.53 -6.93
N CYS A 116 -11.34 -15.23 -6.98
CA CYS A 116 -10.30 -16.20 -6.71
C CYS A 116 -10.15 -16.35 -5.19
N SER A 117 -10.10 -17.58 -4.66
CA SER A 117 -9.93 -17.86 -3.22
C SER A 117 -8.65 -17.22 -2.66
N VAL A 118 -7.62 -17.08 -3.47
CA VAL A 118 -6.36 -16.40 -3.16
C VAL A 118 -6.57 -14.89 -2.89
N ASP A 119 -7.52 -14.28 -3.58
CA ASP A 119 -7.82 -12.84 -3.47
C ASP A 119 -8.31 -12.46 -2.06
N SER A 120 -9.13 -13.31 -1.46
CA SER A 120 -9.63 -13.13 -0.09
C SER A 120 -8.50 -13.22 0.95
N LEU A 121 -7.58 -14.17 0.77
CA LEU A 121 -6.39 -14.28 1.62
C LEU A 121 -5.53 -13.02 1.52
N PHE A 122 -5.17 -12.59 0.33
CA PHE A 122 -4.29 -11.43 0.14
C PHE A 122 -4.91 -10.12 0.65
N LYS A 123 -6.22 -9.94 0.49
CA LYS A 123 -6.95 -8.81 1.08
C LYS A 123 -6.87 -8.80 2.60
N SER A 124 -7.06 -9.95 3.23
CA SER A 124 -6.98 -10.05 4.69
C SER A 124 -5.57 -9.85 5.22
N LEU A 125 -4.55 -10.44 4.57
CA LEU A 125 -3.15 -10.19 4.88
C LEU A 125 -2.78 -8.71 4.78
N ALA A 126 -3.19 -8.05 3.69
CA ALA A 126 -3.00 -6.62 3.50
C ALA A 126 -3.60 -5.79 4.65
N SER A 127 -4.78 -6.17 5.13
CA SER A 127 -5.48 -5.44 6.20
C SER A 127 -4.85 -5.68 7.58
N VAL A 128 -4.41 -6.92 7.86
CA VAL A 128 -3.87 -7.33 9.16
C VAL A 128 -2.39 -6.99 9.31
N GLN A 129 -1.57 -7.33 8.32
CA GLN A 129 -0.12 -7.22 8.39
C GLN A 129 0.43 -5.96 7.68
N LYS A 130 -0.39 -5.29 6.87
CA LYS A 130 -0.03 -4.04 6.17
C LYS A 130 1.32 -4.15 5.44
N GLU A 131 2.30 -3.36 5.86
CA GLU A 131 3.64 -3.30 5.25
C GLU A 131 4.46 -4.60 5.48
N GLU A 132 4.11 -5.40 6.49
CA GLU A 132 4.75 -6.69 6.79
C GLU A 132 4.08 -7.87 6.08
N ALA A 133 3.05 -7.62 5.25
CA ALA A 133 2.37 -8.65 4.50
C ALA A 133 3.23 -9.19 3.36
N PHE A 134 3.33 -10.53 3.25
CA PHE A 134 4.01 -11.21 2.16
C PHE A 134 3.03 -12.05 1.37
N ALA A 135 3.10 -11.94 0.04
CA ALA A 135 2.38 -12.77 -0.91
C ALA A 135 3.35 -13.40 -1.90
N ILE A 136 3.23 -14.70 -2.09
CA ILE A 136 3.98 -15.46 -3.10
C ILE A 136 2.97 -16.05 -4.07
N PHE A 137 3.27 -15.98 -5.36
CA PHE A 137 2.42 -16.55 -6.39
C PHE A 137 3.20 -17.48 -7.30
N PHE A 138 2.79 -18.76 -7.33
CA PHE A 138 3.30 -19.76 -8.26
C PHE A 138 2.28 -19.93 -9.38
N GLN A 139 2.53 -19.38 -10.57
CA GLN A 139 1.56 -19.39 -11.65
C GLN A 139 2.14 -19.36 -13.06
N LYS A 140 1.44 -20.13 -13.96
CA LYS A 140 1.34 -19.88 -15.40
C LYS A 140 -0.06 -19.35 -15.72
N GLY A 141 -0.22 -18.03 -16.04
CA GLY A 141 -1.49 -17.46 -16.57
C GLY A 141 -2.34 -16.62 -15.60
N HIS A 142 -3.47 -16.14 -16.07
CA HIS A 142 -4.23 -14.98 -15.63
C HIS A 142 -5.09 -15.21 -14.36
N CYS A 143 -4.59 -14.83 -13.18
CA CYS A 143 -5.46 -14.52 -12.02
C CYS A 143 -4.75 -13.61 -11.01
N VAL A 144 -4.44 -12.39 -11.43
CA VAL A 144 -4.05 -11.34 -10.49
C VAL A 144 -5.32 -10.62 -10.07
N GLY A 145 -5.82 -10.92 -8.88
CA GLY A 145 -7.02 -10.30 -8.33
C GLY A 145 -6.74 -8.99 -7.61
N SER A 146 -7.82 -8.31 -7.21
CA SER A 146 -7.77 -7.07 -6.44
C SER A 146 -7.06 -7.20 -5.08
N GLY A 147 -6.90 -8.44 -4.58
CA GLY A 147 -6.22 -8.70 -3.30
C GLY A 147 -4.72 -8.47 -3.35
N LEU A 148 -4.06 -8.87 -4.43
CA LEU A 148 -2.63 -8.60 -4.61
C LEU A 148 -2.36 -7.11 -4.77
N LEU A 149 -3.18 -6.42 -5.57
CA LEU A 149 -3.14 -4.95 -5.71
C LEU A 149 -3.24 -4.27 -4.34
N ARG A 150 -4.24 -4.65 -3.54
CA ARG A 150 -4.45 -4.09 -2.21
C ARG A 150 -3.26 -4.35 -1.28
N LEU A 151 -2.65 -5.55 -1.35
CA LEU A 151 -1.47 -5.89 -0.57
C LEU A 151 -0.30 -4.97 -0.92
N VAL A 152 -0.04 -4.76 -2.20
CA VAL A 152 1.02 -3.85 -2.69
C VAL A 152 0.72 -2.39 -2.33
N GLU A 153 -0.53 -1.95 -2.46
CA GLU A 153 -0.97 -0.60 -2.06
C GLU A 153 -0.79 -0.32 -0.57
N GLN A 154 -0.96 -1.34 0.28
CA GLN A 154 -0.72 -1.25 1.73
C GLN A 154 0.76 -1.36 2.10
N GLY A 155 1.65 -1.46 1.12
CA GLY A 155 3.10 -1.54 1.34
C GLY A 155 3.63 -2.96 1.52
N GLY A 156 2.81 -3.99 1.46
CA GLY A 156 3.22 -5.39 1.53
C GLY A 156 4.09 -5.83 0.35
N THR A 157 4.78 -6.94 0.48
CA THR A 157 5.71 -7.48 -0.52
C THR A 157 5.06 -8.59 -1.33
N ALA A 158 5.00 -8.42 -2.65
CA ALA A 158 4.50 -9.41 -3.60
C ALA A 158 5.65 -10.01 -4.40
N LEU A 159 5.73 -11.34 -4.42
CA LEU A 159 6.76 -12.10 -5.11
C LEU A 159 6.10 -13.10 -6.06
N SER A 160 6.72 -13.37 -7.19
CA SER A 160 6.27 -14.42 -8.10
C SER A 160 7.38 -15.44 -8.38
N CYS A 161 6.98 -16.67 -8.65
CA CYS A 161 7.88 -17.71 -9.15
C CYS A 161 7.23 -18.35 -10.39
N SER A 162 7.82 -18.11 -11.55
CA SER A 162 7.38 -18.67 -12.83
C SER A 162 8.52 -18.70 -13.84
N GLU A 163 8.58 -19.75 -14.64
CA GLU A 163 9.55 -19.86 -15.75
C GLU A 163 9.23 -18.92 -16.92
N VAL A 164 8.00 -18.43 -17.01
CA VAL A 164 7.53 -17.59 -18.12
C VAL A 164 7.31 -16.17 -17.62
N GLU A 165 7.85 -15.20 -18.34
CA GLU A 165 7.56 -13.77 -18.11
C GLU A 165 6.07 -13.53 -18.38
N SER A 166 5.37 -12.99 -17.39
CA SER A 166 3.96 -12.61 -17.51
C SER A 166 3.84 -11.10 -17.74
N GLY A 167 2.83 -10.68 -18.49
CA GLY A 167 2.57 -9.24 -18.68
C GLY A 167 2.21 -8.47 -17.40
N PHE A 168 2.20 -9.15 -16.25
CA PHE A 168 1.92 -8.60 -14.91
C PHE A 168 3.16 -8.49 -14.02
N ASP A 169 4.37 -8.67 -14.57
CA ASP A 169 5.62 -8.63 -13.80
C ASP A 169 5.83 -7.28 -13.08
N SER A 170 5.25 -6.20 -13.60
CA SER A 170 5.28 -4.88 -12.98
C SER A 170 4.51 -4.77 -11.64
N MET A 171 3.64 -5.73 -11.32
CA MET A 171 2.88 -5.77 -10.07
C MET A 171 3.63 -6.47 -8.94
N TYR A 172 4.65 -7.25 -9.27
CA TYR A 172 5.48 -7.93 -8.29
C TYR A 172 6.73 -7.11 -7.98
N HIS A 173 7.15 -7.15 -6.72
CA HIS A 173 8.41 -6.53 -6.31
C HIS A 173 9.59 -7.25 -6.93
N GLN A 174 9.49 -8.56 -7.06
CA GLN A 174 10.51 -9.40 -7.69
C GLN A 174 9.90 -10.70 -8.21
N SER A 175 10.38 -11.14 -9.39
CA SER A 175 10.01 -12.41 -10.02
C SER A 175 11.22 -13.35 -10.05
N PHE A 176 10.97 -14.62 -9.78
CA PHE A 176 11.98 -15.67 -9.72
C PHE A 176 11.66 -16.76 -10.73
N LYS A 177 12.70 -17.27 -11.41
CA LYS A 177 12.58 -18.43 -12.31
C LYS A 177 12.74 -19.76 -11.56
N ASN A 178 13.37 -19.72 -10.37
CA ASN A 178 13.70 -20.91 -9.61
C ASN A 178 13.16 -20.81 -8.17
N PRO A 179 12.39 -21.82 -7.69
CA PRO A 179 11.88 -21.88 -6.33
C PRO A 179 12.94 -21.82 -5.23
N SER A 180 14.12 -22.42 -5.47
CA SER A 180 15.22 -22.41 -4.48
C SER A 180 15.82 -21.02 -4.30
N THR A 181 15.92 -20.23 -5.38
CA THR A 181 16.37 -18.83 -5.27
C THR A 181 15.33 -17.97 -4.56
N LEU A 182 14.03 -18.20 -4.78
CA LEU A 182 12.96 -17.58 -4.02
C LEU A 182 13.04 -17.95 -2.53
N ALA A 183 13.27 -19.22 -2.20
CA ALA A 183 13.40 -19.68 -0.81
C ALA A 183 14.59 -19.01 -0.09
N ALA A 184 15.75 -18.92 -0.75
CA ALA A 184 16.91 -18.23 -0.22
C ALA A 184 16.65 -16.72 -0.03
N TYR A 185 16.00 -16.08 -0.99
CA TYR A 185 15.59 -14.68 -0.89
C TYR A 185 14.63 -14.46 0.29
N MET A 186 13.60 -15.33 0.45
CA MET A 186 12.67 -15.27 1.57
C MET A 186 13.37 -15.39 2.93
N ALA A 187 14.36 -16.27 3.04
CA ALA A 187 15.15 -16.41 4.26
C ALA A 187 15.90 -15.13 4.62
N ASN A 188 16.49 -14.49 3.64
CA ASN A 188 17.22 -13.24 3.84
C ASN A 188 16.31 -12.09 4.25
N ILE A 189 15.05 -12.02 3.75
CA ILE A 189 14.15 -10.92 4.06
C ILE A 189 13.33 -11.11 5.34
N ILE A 190 13.11 -12.37 5.77
CA ILE A 190 12.33 -12.67 6.99
C ILE A 190 13.23 -12.71 8.23
N ASN A 191 14.44 -13.24 8.12
CA ASN A 191 15.38 -13.33 9.23
C ASN A 191 16.17 -12.03 9.49
N VAL A 192 15.79 -10.91 8.84
CA VAL A 192 16.39 -9.60 9.18
C VAL A 192 16.14 -9.32 10.66
N PRO A 193 17.18 -9.15 11.50
CA PRO A 193 16.98 -8.75 12.88
C PRO A 193 16.09 -7.51 12.91
N HIS A 194 15.09 -7.48 13.77
CA HIS A 194 14.30 -6.28 14.01
C HIS A 194 15.27 -5.20 14.52
N ALA A 195 15.71 -4.34 13.61
CA ALA A 195 16.45 -3.15 14.03
C ALA A 195 15.52 -2.30 14.88
N ASP A 196 16.03 -1.81 16.00
CA ASP A 196 15.31 -0.94 16.91
C ASP A 196 15.26 0.50 16.32
N GLU A 197 14.19 1.22 16.64
CA GLU A 197 14.04 2.65 16.32
C GLU A 197 15.16 3.53 16.93
N THR A 198 15.90 2.99 17.89
CA THR A 198 17.04 3.60 18.55
C THR A 198 18.38 3.20 17.94
N ASP A 199 18.41 2.37 16.88
CA ASP A 199 19.65 1.92 16.25
C ASP A 199 20.47 3.11 15.74
N PRO A 200 21.75 3.26 16.18
CA PRO A 200 22.59 4.36 15.73
C PRO A 200 22.77 4.42 14.20
N ALA A 201 22.71 3.30 13.50
CA ALA A 201 22.80 3.29 12.04
C ALA A 201 21.55 3.88 11.40
N LEU A 202 20.36 3.63 11.96
CA LEU A 202 19.11 4.25 11.50
C LEU A 202 19.21 5.78 11.61
N LEU A 203 19.71 6.30 12.74
CA LEU A 203 19.85 7.74 12.95
C LEU A 203 20.81 8.36 11.93
N ARG A 204 21.93 7.70 11.63
CA ARG A 204 22.86 8.18 10.59
C ARG A 204 22.24 8.16 9.19
N ILE A 205 21.46 7.13 8.86
CA ILE A 205 20.74 7.06 7.57
C ILE A 205 19.75 8.22 7.45
N ILE A 206 18.99 8.50 8.52
CA ILE A 206 18.04 9.63 8.56
C ILE A 206 18.79 10.96 8.36
N GLU A 207 19.88 11.19 9.10
CA GLU A 207 20.70 12.40 8.99
C GLU A 207 21.27 12.58 7.57
N ARG A 208 21.75 11.50 6.95
CA ARG A 208 22.25 11.49 5.57
C ARG A 208 21.15 11.87 4.56
N LEU A 209 19.94 11.32 4.73
CA LEU A 209 18.79 11.66 3.91
C LEU A 209 18.39 13.14 4.03
N GLU A 210 18.43 13.69 5.24
CA GLU A 210 18.15 15.10 5.49
C GLU A 210 19.16 16.02 4.82
N MET A 211 20.46 15.71 4.95
CA MET A 211 21.53 16.46 4.30
C MET A 211 21.43 16.43 2.77
N TYR A 212 20.94 15.29 2.22
CA TYR A 212 20.93 15.10 0.79
C TYR A 212 19.94 16.00 0.03
N LYS A 213 18.72 16.22 0.56
CA LYS A 213 17.68 17.02 -0.11
C LYS A 213 16.93 17.99 0.81
N GLY A 214 17.36 18.16 2.04
CA GLY A 214 16.82 19.13 2.98
C GLY A 214 15.39 18.82 3.47
N ILE A 215 14.97 17.55 3.44
CA ILE A 215 13.70 17.12 3.99
C ILE A 215 13.95 16.56 5.39
N ALA A 216 13.29 17.14 6.40
CA ALA A 216 13.46 16.75 7.80
C ALA A 216 12.79 15.39 8.10
N PHE A 217 13.42 14.29 7.71
CA PHE A 217 12.92 12.93 7.97
C PHE A 217 12.92 12.57 9.46
N SER A 218 13.69 13.26 10.30
CA SER A 218 13.63 13.14 11.77
C SER A 218 12.26 13.49 12.36
N THR A 219 11.41 14.17 11.60
CA THR A 219 10.02 14.50 11.98
C THR A 219 9.02 13.42 11.61
N TYR A 220 9.47 12.39 10.88
CA TYR A 220 8.64 11.26 10.48
C TYR A 220 8.67 10.16 11.54
N GLU A 221 7.61 9.37 11.59
CA GLU A 221 7.52 8.22 12.49
C GLU A 221 8.65 7.22 12.20
N LYS A 222 9.55 7.01 13.16
CA LYS A 222 10.76 6.22 12.99
C LYS A 222 10.49 4.78 12.58
N LYS A 223 9.45 4.18 13.18
CA LYS A 223 9.02 2.81 12.85
C LYS A 223 8.73 2.67 11.36
N ARG A 224 8.07 3.67 10.78
CA ARG A 224 7.72 3.68 9.36
C ARG A 224 8.93 3.91 8.45
N LEU A 225 9.82 4.83 8.83
CA LEU A 225 11.09 5.01 8.13
C LEU A 225 11.88 3.72 8.11
N LEU A 226 12.00 3.06 9.26
CA LEU A 226 12.69 1.78 9.40
C LEU A 226 12.11 0.70 8.48
N SER A 227 10.76 0.57 8.44
CA SER A 227 10.08 -0.37 7.56
C SER A 227 10.43 -0.14 6.09
N VAL A 228 10.39 1.11 5.61
CA VAL A 228 10.76 1.45 4.23
C VAL A 228 12.23 1.20 3.95
N ILE A 229 13.12 1.54 4.88
CA ILE A 229 14.56 1.30 4.77
C ILE A 229 14.82 -0.21 4.69
N GLN A 230 14.25 -1.01 5.58
CA GLN A 230 14.38 -2.46 5.56
C GLN A 230 13.84 -3.07 4.26
N LYS A 231 12.70 -2.57 3.76
CA LYS A 231 12.17 -2.98 2.47
C LYS A 231 13.16 -2.67 1.34
N ARG A 232 13.82 -1.50 1.38
CA ARG A 232 14.82 -1.13 0.39
C ARG A 232 16.07 -2.01 0.47
N MET A 233 16.55 -2.28 1.67
CA MET A 233 17.68 -3.20 1.92
C MET A 233 17.43 -4.58 1.31
N ARG A 234 16.18 -5.08 1.41
CA ARG A 234 15.76 -6.38 0.85
C ARG A 234 15.74 -6.37 -0.68
N THR A 235 15.42 -5.24 -1.30
CA THR A 235 15.25 -5.09 -2.76
C THR A 235 16.49 -4.48 -3.44
N ALA A 236 17.56 -4.21 -2.71
CA ALA A 236 18.84 -3.79 -3.26
C ALA A 236 19.46 -4.91 -4.13
N ASN A 237 20.37 -4.55 -5.03
CA ASN A 237 21.05 -5.51 -5.91
C ASN A 237 21.73 -6.63 -5.11
N GLU A 238 22.24 -6.30 -3.91
CA GLU A 238 22.73 -7.24 -2.92
C GLU A 238 21.85 -7.08 -1.66
N PRO A 239 20.97 -8.05 -1.33
CA PRO A 239 20.16 -8.00 -0.13
C PRO A 239 21.00 -7.93 1.13
N MET A 240 20.72 -6.97 1.99
CA MET A 240 21.46 -6.73 3.24
C MET A 240 20.58 -6.96 4.45
N SER A 241 21.18 -7.49 5.52
CA SER A 241 20.48 -7.75 6.79
C SER A 241 20.76 -6.71 7.86
N LEU A 242 21.88 -5.96 7.77
CA LEU A 242 22.29 -5.01 8.78
C LEU A 242 22.18 -3.55 8.30
N LEU A 243 21.58 -2.70 9.11
CA LEU A 243 21.48 -1.26 8.83
C LEU A 243 22.85 -0.61 8.66
N THR A 244 23.88 -1.09 9.39
CA THR A 244 25.25 -0.59 9.28
C THR A 244 25.89 -0.87 7.91
N GLU A 245 25.53 -1.97 7.26
CA GLU A 245 25.98 -2.31 5.91
C GLU A 245 25.30 -1.39 4.89
N TYR A 246 24.00 -1.16 5.09
CA TYR A 246 23.22 -0.29 4.22
C TYR A 246 23.65 1.19 4.36
N ASP A 247 23.94 1.67 5.56
CA ASP A 247 24.50 3.01 5.78
C ASP A 247 25.81 3.21 4.99
N ARG A 248 26.70 2.19 4.98
CA ARG A 248 27.94 2.23 4.18
C ARG A 248 27.67 2.19 2.68
N LEU A 249 26.65 1.45 2.23
CA LEU A 249 26.24 1.44 0.83
C LEU A 249 25.75 2.82 0.40
N LEU A 250 24.88 3.45 1.19
CA LEU A 250 24.36 4.80 0.92
C LEU A 250 25.45 5.87 0.85
N GLU A 251 26.57 5.64 1.54
CA GLU A 251 27.74 6.53 1.47
C GLU A 251 28.50 6.41 0.14
N ARG A 252 28.57 5.20 -0.40
CA ARG A 252 29.32 4.88 -1.62
C ARG A 252 28.51 5.05 -2.90
N GLU A 253 27.21 4.87 -2.83
CA GLU A 253 26.31 4.86 -3.98
C GLU A 253 25.23 5.94 -3.89
N PRO A 254 25.47 7.14 -4.44
CA PRO A 254 24.48 8.22 -4.47
C PRO A 254 23.16 7.83 -5.16
N ASP A 255 23.22 6.94 -6.16
CA ASP A 255 22.04 6.44 -6.85
C ASP A 255 21.12 5.63 -5.92
N GLU A 256 21.69 4.89 -4.96
CA GLU A 256 20.91 4.16 -3.98
C GLU A 256 20.25 5.11 -2.97
N LEU A 257 20.94 6.17 -2.58
CA LEU A 257 20.37 7.22 -1.74
C LEU A 257 19.21 7.94 -2.45
N ASP A 258 19.31 8.17 -3.77
CA ASP A 258 18.21 8.73 -4.59
C ASP A 258 17.00 7.78 -4.64
N ARG A 259 17.25 6.47 -4.76
CA ARG A 259 16.19 5.44 -4.79
C ARG A 259 15.50 5.33 -3.43
N LEU A 260 16.26 5.30 -2.32
CA LEU A 260 15.69 5.29 -0.98
C LEU A 260 14.85 6.56 -0.73
N HIS A 261 15.39 7.72 -1.05
CA HIS A 261 14.67 8.99 -0.92
C HIS A 261 13.37 9.01 -1.74
N ALA A 262 13.41 8.50 -2.98
CA ALA A 262 12.23 8.41 -3.83
C ALA A 262 11.17 7.45 -3.24
N GLN A 263 11.61 6.33 -2.66
CA GLN A 263 10.71 5.35 -2.05
C GLN A 263 10.05 5.88 -0.77
N LEU A 264 10.79 6.62 0.08
CA LEU A 264 10.25 7.26 1.28
C LEU A 264 9.17 8.31 0.95
N LEU A 265 9.30 8.97 -0.19
CA LEU A 265 8.32 9.95 -0.68
C LEU A 265 7.30 9.36 -1.65
N SER A 266 7.36 8.07 -1.95
CA SER A 266 6.38 7.43 -2.82
C SER A 266 5.07 7.24 -2.06
N GLY A 267 4.00 7.81 -2.59
CA GLY A 267 2.64 7.57 -2.11
C GLY A 267 1.84 6.85 -3.19
N THR A 268 1.07 5.84 -2.79
CA THR A 268 0.05 5.28 -3.68
C THR A 268 -1.17 6.19 -3.66
N THR A 269 -1.66 6.57 -4.83
CA THR A 269 -2.86 7.38 -4.99
C THR A 269 -3.71 6.84 -6.13
N ALA A 270 -5.01 7.10 -6.10
CA ALA A 270 -5.94 6.72 -7.16
C ALA A 270 -7.08 7.75 -7.23
N PHE A 271 -7.71 7.86 -8.41
CA PHE A 271 -8.91 8.66 -8.53
C PHE A 271 -10.02 8.13 -7.61
N PHE A 272 -10.66 9.02 -6.87
CA PHE A 272 -11.75 8.68 -5.93
C PHE A 272 -11.38 7.60 -4.91
N ARG A 273 -10.11 7.56 -4.48
CA ARG A 273 -9.63 6.64 -3.45
C ARG A 273 -10.49 6.77 -2.18
N ASP A 274 -10.94 5.61 -1.61
CA ASP A 274 -11.89 5.56 -0.50
C ASP A 274 -13.24 6.19 -0.86
N MET A 275 -13.97 5.55 -1.78
CA MET A 275 -15.23 6.01 -2.37
C MET A 275 -16.23 6.53 -1.34
N GLU A 276 -16.25 5.99 -0.11
CA GLU A 276 -17.18 6.43 0.94
C GLU A 276 -16.89 7.87 1.39
N ALA A 277 -15.60 8.20 1.57
CA ALA A 277 -15.21 9.58 1.91
C ALA A 277 -15.62 10.57 0.82
N PHE A 278 -15.40 10.20 -0.45
CA PHE A 278 -15.82 11.03 -1.58
C PHE A 278 -17.35 11.18 -1.67
N ARG A 279 -18.14 10.12 -1.36
CA ARG A 279 -19.61 10.20 -1.30
C ARG A 279 -20.09 11.17 -0.24
N VAL A 280 -19.50 11.13 0.95
CA VAL A 280 -19.83 12.09 2.02
C VAL A 280 -19.50 13.52 1.58
N CYS A 281 -18.35 13.72 0.94
CA CYS A 281 -17.97 15.03 0.42
C CYS A 281 -18.94 15.51 -0.66
N GLU A 282 -19.31 14.68 -1.62
CA GLU A 282 -20.23 14.98 -2.71
C GLU A 282 -21.64 15.34 -2.18
N GLN A 283 -22.16 14.55 -1.22
CA GLN A 283 -23.54 14.67 -0.77
C GLN A 283 -23.76 15.73 0.30
N LYS A 284 -22.75 16.04 1.13
CA LYS A 284 -22.91 16.91 2.30
C LYS A 284 -21.93 18.08 2.32
N VAL A 285 -20.63 17.81 2.17
CA VAL A 285 -19.60 18.84 2.42
C VAL A 285 -19.56 19.88 1.30
N ILE A 286 -19.43 19.43 0.06
CA ILE A 286 -19.32 20.33 -1.11
C ILE A 286 -20.59 21.16 -1.29
N PRO A 287 -21.81 20.58 -1.20
CA PRO A 287 -23.05 21.36 -1.21
C PRO A 287 -23.08 22.45 -0.16
N SER A 288 -22.70 22.16 1.09
CA SER A 288 -22.67 23.15 2.17
C SER A 288 -21.69 24.29 1.91
N ILE A 289 -20.50 24.01 1.36
CA ILE A 289 -19.50 25.02 1.01
C ILE A 289 -20.04 25.96 -0.10
N ILE A 290 -20.71 25.41 -1.10
CA ILE A 290 -21.28 26.18 -2.20
C ILE A 290 -22.46 27.02 -1.69
N ASP A 291 -23.34 26.48 -0.85
CA ASP A 291 -24.44 27.24 -0.22
C ASP A 291 -23.90 28.42 0.58
N HIS A 292 -22.87 28.18 1.41
CA HIS A 292 -22.25 29.26 2.18
C HIS A 292 -21.63 30.34 1.27
N SER A 293 -21.02 29.94 0.16
CA SER A 293 -20.43 30.86 -0.81
C SER A 293 -21.52 31.73 -1.49
N MET A 294 -22.62 31.10 -1.88
CA MET A 294 -23.75 31.80 -2.49
C MET A 294 -24.42 32.82 -1.53
N ASN A 295 -24.72 32.38 -0.29
CA ASN A 295 -25.39 33.18 0.72
C ASN A 295 -24.59 34.43 1.14
N ASN A 296 -23.26 34.35 1.03
CA ASN A 296 -22.35 35.45 1.37
C ASN A 296 -21.88 36.25 0.15
N GLY A 297 -22.49 36.05 -1.03
CA GLY A 297 -22.10 36.74 -2.25
C GLY A 297 -20.66 36.54 -2.68
N LYS A 298 -20.03 35.38 -2.30
CA LYS A 298 -18.66 35.09 -2.62
C LYS A 298 -18.55 34.68 -4.09
N SER A 299 -17.66 35.33 -4.80
CA SER A 299 -17.35 35.01 -6.20
C SER A 299 -16.27 33.93 -6.37
N ARG A 300 -15.61 33.51 -5.27
CA ARG A 300 -14.46 32.60 -5.30
C ARG A 300 -14.54 31.58 -4.19
N CYS A 301 -14.27 30.30 -4.55
CA CYS A 301 -14.05 29.17 -3.66
C CYS A 301 -12.59 28.73 -3.75
N ARG A 302 -11.90 28.67 -2.61
CA ARG A 302 -10.47 28.30 -2.53
C ARG A 302 -10.31 27.00 -1.77
N ILE A 303 -9.68 26.04 -2.38
CA ILE A 303 -9.43 24.71 -1.80
C ILE A 303 -7.96 24.34 -1.86
N TRP A 304 -7.51 23.58 -0.89
CA TRP A 304 -6.13 23.09 -0.82
C TRP A 304 -6.13 21.57 -0.65
N ILE A 305 -5.48 20.89 -1.56
CA ILE A 305 -5.20 19.46 -1.51
C ILE A 305 -3.74 19.31 -1.11
N ALA A 306 -3.51 19.00 0.17
CA ALA A 306 -2.20 18.93 0.80
C ALA A 306 -1.69 17.48 0.77
N GLY A 307 -0.56 17.23 0.11
CA GLY A 307 -0.06 15.87 -0.17
C GLY A 307 -0.78 15.21 -1.34
N CYS A 308 -0.91 15.93 -2.46
CA CYS A 308 -1.69 15.49 -3.63
C CYS A 308 -1.02 14.38 -4.45
N SER A 309 0.22 13.99 -4.15
CA SER A 309 1.00 13.01 -4.89
C SER A 309 0.95 13.25 -6.41
N THR A 310 0.60 12.27 -7.22
CA THR A 310 0.50 12.38 -8.69
C THR A 310 -0.78 13.05 -9.19
N GLY A 311 -1.61 13.61 -8.29
CA GLY A 311 -2.69 14.55 -8.61
C GLY A 311 -4.09 13.99 -8.69
N GLU A 312 -4.29 12.69 -8.56
CA GLU A 312 -5.59 12.01 -8.71
C GLU A 312 -6.63 12.57 -7.74
N GLU A 313 -6.24 12.82 -6.47
CA GLU A 313 -7.13 13.40 -5.47
C GLU A 313 -7.52 14.85 -5.82
N ALA A 314 -6.56 15.64 -6.29
CA ALA A 314 -6.81 17.02 -6.69
C ALA A 314 -7.81 17.10 -7.85
N TYR A 315 -7.65 16.26 -8.85
CA TYR A 315 -8.60 16.19 -9.96
C TYR A 315 -9.96 15.66 -9.52
N SER A 316 -10.00 14.66 -8.64
CA SER A 316 -11.25 14.07 -8.12
C SER A 316 -12.08 15.12 -7.39
N PHE A 317 -11.50 15.86 -6.44
CA PHE A 317 -12.23 16.94 -5.75
C PHE A 317 -12.64 18.07 -6.69
N THR A 318 -11.75 18.47 -7.62
CA THR A 318 -12.09 19.51 -8.58
C THR A 318 -13.30 19.13 -9.45
N ILE A 319 -13.37 17.86 -9.89
CA ILE A 319 -14.53 17.34 -10.63
C ILE A 319 -15.80 17.47 -9.78
N LEU A 320 -15.78 17.03 -8.51
CA LEU A 320 -16.97 17.11 -7.64
C LEU A 320 -17.44 18.54 -7.43
N PHE A 321 -16.54 19.49 -7.18
CA PHE A 321 -16.91 20.91 -7.06
C PHE A 321 -17.53 21.45 -8.35
N LEU A 322 -16.95 21.16 -9.51
CA LEU A 322 -17.47 21.63 -10.80
C LEU A 322 -18.81 20.98 -11.15
N GLU A 323 -19.01 19.70 -10.87
CA GLU A 323 -20.29 19.02 -11.11
C GLU A 323 -21.39 19.58 -10.19
N GLU A 324 -21.08 19.88 -8.92
CA GLU A 324 -22.05 20.49 -8.00
C GLU A 324 -22.39 21.93 -8.39
N MET A 325 -21.41 22.74 -8.77
CA MET A 325 -21.66 24.09 -9.31
C MET A 325 -22.55 24.05 -10.54
N LYS A 326 -22.27 23.10 -11.46
CA LYS A 326 -23.08 22.90 -12.66
C LYS A 326 -24.49 22.42 -12.33
N ARG A 327 -24.65 21.52 -11.36
CA ARG A 327 -25.98 21.04 -10.93
C ARG A 327 -26.86 22.17 -10.41
N ARG A 328 -26.28 23.20 -9.78
CA ARG A 328 -26.95 24.37 -9.20
C ARG A 328 -27.03 25.55 -10.15
N ASP A 329 -26.45 25.47 -11.33
CA ASP A 329 -26.33 26.56 -12.30
C ASP A 329 -25.68 27.81 -11.69
N VAL A 330 -24.60 27.62 -10.89
CA VAL A 330 -23.88 28.73 -10.25
C VAL A 330 -22.49 28.89 -10.85
N SER A 331 -22.07 30.15 -10.99
CA SER A 331 -20.75 30.54 -11.48
C SER A 331 -19.91 31.09 -10.33
N ILE A 332 -19.09 30.24 -9.72
CA ILE A 332 -18.12 30.60 -8.67
C ILE A 332 -16.73 30.30 -9.22
N GLU A 333 -15.78 31.20 -9.09
CA GLU A 333 -14.39 30.96 -9.45
C GLU A 333 -13.79 29.90 -8.52
N LEU A 334 -13.48 28.72 -9.05
CA LEU A 334 -12.85 27.65 -8.27
C LEU A 334 -11.33 27.74 -8.41
N GLN A 335 -10.64 27.89 -7.27
CA GLN A 335 -9.18 27.91 -7.19
C GLN A 335 -8.68 26.77 -6.32
N VAL A 336 -7.95 25.83 -6.91
CA VAL A 336 -7.42 24.64 -6.25
C VAL A 336 -5.90 24.74 -6.14
N PHE A 337 -5.38 24.69 -4.93
CA PHE A 337 -3.96 24.51 -4.66
C PHE A 337 -3.73 23.04 -4.40
N ALA A 338 -2.93 22.39 -5.24
CA ALA A 338 -2.59 20.99 -5.10
C ALA A 338 -1.07 20.88 -4.88
N THR A 339 -0.68 20.41 -3.71
CA THR A 339 0.72 20.46 -3.31
C THR A 339 1.23 19.15 -2.77
N ASP A 340 2.52 18.90 -2.99
CA ASP A 340 3.25 17.76 -2.45
C ASP A 340 4.71 18.11 -2.25
N ILE A 341 5.38 17.45 -1.32
CA ILE A 341 6.82 17.60 -1.12
C ILE A 341 7.62 16.93 -2.24
N ASN A 342 7.03 15.91 -2.89
CA ASN A 342 7.65 15.16 -3.96
C ASN A 342 7.55 15.91 -5.31
N ARG A 343 8.63 16.56 -5.71
CA ARG A 343 8.70 17.34 -6.98
C ARG A 343 8.42 16.48 -8.22
N LYS A 344 8.81 15.18 -8.22
CA LYS A 344 8.54 14.28 -9.35
C LYS A 344 7.05 13.99 -9.45
N ALA A 345 6.38 13.75 -8.32
CA ALA A 345 4.93 13.55 -8.29
C ALA A 345 4.19 14.80 -8.80
N ILE A 346 4.58 15.99 -8.38
CA ILE A 346 4.01 17.26 -8.87
C ILE A 346 4.19 17.42 -10.39
N GLN A 347 5.32 17.00 -10.96
CA GLN A 347 5.52 17.03 -12.41
C GLN A 347 4.54 16.10 -13.15
N ILE A 348 4.27 14.90 -12.61
CA ILE A 348 3.28 13.96 -13.16
C ILE A 348 1.88 14.56 -13.05
N ALA A 349 1.50 15.03 -11.87
CA ALA A 349 0.22 15.69 -11.61
C ALA A 349 -0.03 16.86 -12.57
N SER A 350 0.97 17.71 -12.75
CA SER A 350 0.92 18.87 -13.64
C SER A 350 0.80 18.48 -15.11
N LYS A 351 1.42 17.38 -15.57
CA LYS A 351 1.24 16.84 -16.92
C LYS A 351 -0.18 16.33 -17.13
N GLY A 352 -0.80 15.74 -16.11
CA GLY A 352 -2.16 15.22 -16.15
C GLY A 352 -2.35 14.08 -17.15
N LEU A 353 -1.34 13.21 -17.31
CA LEU A 353 -1.37 12.04 -18.18
C LEU A 353 -1.43 10.77 -17.32
N TYR A 354 -2.47 9.95 -17.53
CA TYR A 354 -2.76 8.77 -16.72
C TYR A 354 -3.01 7.54 -17.61
N SER A 355 -2.67 6.35 -17.10
CA SER A 355 -2.92 5.09 -17.80
C SER A 355 -4.42 4.77 -17.87
N ILE A 356 -4.80 3.85 -18.77
CA ILE A 356 -6.20 3.39 -18.87
C ILE A 356 -6.67 2.75 -17.56
N GLU A 357 -5.79 2.00 -16.89
CA GLU A 357 -6.08 1.32 -15.63
C GLU A 357 -6.43 2.32 -14.52
N SER A 358 -5.71 3.43 -14.43
CA SER A 358 -5.97 4.50 -13.45
C SER A 358 -7.35 5.12 -13.60
N MET A 359 -7.95 5.01 -14.79
CA MET A 359 -9.26 5.59 -15.09
C MET A 359 -10.45 4.72 -14.68
N ALA A 360 -10.20 3.48 -14.23
CA ALA A 360 -11.26 2.49 -13.94
C ALA A 360 -12.25 2.96 -12.87
N SER A 361 -11.80 3.76 -11.89
CA SER A 361 -12.65 4.30 -10.81
C SER A 361 -13.45 5.54 -11.20
N ILE A 362 -13.19 6.13 -12.39
CA ILE A 362 -13.87 7.35 -12.83
C ILE A 362 -15.13 6.99 -13.62
N PRO A 363 -16.33 7.47 -13.21
CA PRO A 363 -17.56 7.29 -13.98
C PRO A 363 -17.40 7.74 -15.44
N GLU A 364 -17.94 6.96 -16.37
CA GLU A 364 -17.78 7.21 -17.82
C GLU A 364 -18.20 8.62 -18.24
N LYS A 365 -19.28 9.13 -17.64
CA LYS A 365 -19.78 10.49 -17.88
C LYS A 365 -18.73 11.56 -17.54
N TRP A 366 -18.00 11.41 -16.42
CA TRP A 366 -16.96 12.35 -16.02
C TRP A 366 -15.68 12.12 -16.82
N ARG A 367 -15.35 10.86 -17.12
CA ARG A 367 -14.21 10.54 -17.98
C ARG A 367 -14.36 11.20 -19.36
N ALA A 368 -15.50 11.06 -20.02
CA ALA A 368 -15.76 11.69 -21.32
C ALA A 368 -15.74 13.22 -21.25
N ARG A 369 -16.20 13.82 -20.13
CA ARG A 369 -16.25 15.27 -19.95
C ARG A 369 -14.90 15.90 -19.68
N TYR A 370 -14.09 15.30 -18.80
CA TYR A 370 -12.89 15.92 -18.24
C TYR A 370 -11.58 15.36 -18.74
N PHE A 371 -11.63 14.26 -19.48
CA PHE A 371 -10.44 13.61 -20.01
C PHE A 371 -10.56 13.40 -21.53
N GLU A 372 -9.41 13.32 -22.18
CA GLU A 372 -9.29 13.01 -23.60
C GLU A 372 -8.38 11.80 -23.77
N LYS A 373 -8.81 10.80 -24.55
CA LYS A 373 -8.00 9.62 -24.82
C LYS A 373 -6.88 9.97 -25.79
N LYS A 374 -5.64 9.62 -25.43
CA LYS A 374 -4.44 9.85 -26.25
C LYS A 374 -3.61 8.56 -26.33
N GLY A 375 -3.82 7.76 -27.37
CA GLY A 375 -3.23 6.42 -27.47
C GLY A 375 -3.70 5.51 -26.34
N ASP A 376 -2.76 4.94 -25.59
CA ASP A 376 -3.01 4.04 -24.45
C ASP A 376 -3.11 4.79 -23.11
N ALA A 377 -3.34 6.09 -23.14
CA ALA A 377 -3.45 6.93 -21.96
C ALA A 377 -4.60 7.94 -22.06
N PHE A 378 -4.90 8.59 -20.96
CA PHE A 378 -5.85 9.70 -20.89
C PHE A 378 -5.12 10.97 -20.42
N ILE A 379 -5.40 12.09 -21.06
CA ILE A 379 -4.93 13.41 -20.67
C ILE A 379 -6.08 14.22 -20.08
N VAL A 380 -5.83 14.91 -18.98
CA VAL A 380 -6.80 15.82 -18.35
C VAL A 380 -7.01 17.04 -19.27
N LYS A 381 -8.27 17.35 -19.59
CA LYS A 381 -8.63 18.51 -20.43
C LYS A 381 -8.31 19.84 -19.76
N GLN A 382 -7.99 20.84 -20.56
CA GLN A 382 -7.69 22.20 -20.09
C GLN A 382 -8.84 22.82 -19.29
N SER A 383 -10.08 22.44 -19.59
CA SER A 383 -11.28 22.89 -18.84
C SER A 383 -11.24 22.50 -17.35
N LEU A 384 -10.61 21.39 -16.99
CA LEU A 384 -10.39 20.97 -15.61
C LEU A 384 -9.08 21.54 -15.05
N ARG A 385 -7.99 21.46 -15.82
CA ARG A 385 -6.63 21.87 -15.40
C ARG A 385 -6.52 23.34 -15.02
N LYS A 386 -7.25 24.22 -15.68
CA LYS A 386 -7.21 25.68 -15.44
C LYS A 386 -7.60 26.08 -14.01
N HIS A 387 -8.27 25.22 -13.27
CA HIS A 387 -8.68 25.45 -11.90
C HIS A 387 -7.62 25.08 -10.87
N ILE A 388 -6.56 24.35 -11.27
CA ILE A 388 -5.61 23.71 -10.35
C ILE A 388 -4.22 24.29 -10.54
N VAL A 389 -3.60 24.71 -9.44
CA VAL A 389 -2.19 25.08 -9.37
C VAL A 389 -1.44 23.98 -8.64
N PHE A 390 -0.56 23.28 -9.35
CA PHE A 390 0.32 22.28 -8.78
C PHE A 390 1.64 22.90 -8.37
N ALA A 391 2.07 22.72 -7.10
CA ALA A 391 3.33 23.26 -6.61
C ALA A 391 4.00 22.33 -5.60
N PRO A 392 5.34 22.23 -5.60
CA PRO A 392 6.07 21.66 -4.48
C PRO A 392 5.81 22.48 -3.22
N HIS A 393 5.52 21.82 -2.10
CA HIS A 393 5.25 22.48 -0.82
C HIS A 393 5.52 21.54 0.35
N ASN A 394 6.29 22.03 1.33
CA ASN A 394 6.55 21.32 2.57
C ASN A 394 5.60 21.81 3.67
N LEU A 395 4.72 20.95 4.14
CA LEU A 395 3.72 21.27 5.17
C LEU A 395 4.34 21.74 6.49
N LEU A 396 5.60 21.41 6.76
CA LEU A 396 6.28 21.72 8.02
C LEU A 396 6.94 23.08 8.02
N ILE A 397 7.48 23.53 6.89
CA ILE A 397 8.30 24.75 6.81
C ILE A 397 7.69 25.86 5.97
N ASP A 398 7.03 25.52 4.85
CA ASP A 398 6.48 26.52 3.96
C ASP A 398 5.21 27.19 4.55
N SER A 399 4.99 28.45 4.21
CA SER A 399 3.80 29.17 4.68
C SER A 399 2.51 28.55 4.12
N PRO A 400 1.47 28.35 4.95
CA PRO A 400 0.21 27.79 4.46
C PRO A 400 -0.51 28.78 3.55
N PHE A 401 -1.32 28.28 2.64
CA PHE A 401 -2.33 29.10 1.95
C PHE A 401 -3.37 29.55 2.97
N ILE A 402 -3.95 30.71 2.77
CA ILE A 402 -4.92 31.30 3.71
C ILE A 402 -6.27 31.54 3.06
N HIS A 403 -7.28 31.77 3.90
CA HIS A 403 -8.68 32.01 3.49
C HIS A 403 -9.26 30.88 2.64
N LEU A 404 -9.05 29.65 3.09
CA LEU A 404 -9.51 28.42 2.42
C LEU A 404 -10.93 28.06 2.87
N ASP A 405 -11.75 27.64 1.90
CA ASP A 405 -13.06 27.09 2.15
C ASP A 405 -13.01 25.58 2.42
N PHE A 406 -11.96 24.92 1.90
CA PHE A 406 -11.77 23.48 2.05
C PHE A 406 -10.30 23.11 2.03
N ILE A 407 -9.92 22.17 2.91
CA ILE A 407 -8.61 21.50 2.91
C ILE A 407 -8.84 19.99 2.90
N SER A 408 -8.15 19.28 2.02
CA SER A 408 -7.97 17.84 2.11
C SER A 408 -6.50 17.53 2.42
N CYS A 409 -6.27 16.76 3.49
CA CYS A 409 -4.96 16.21 3.82
C CYS A 409 -5.12 14.75 4.21
N ARG A 410 -5.30 13.89 3.19
CA ARG A 410 -5.59 12.48 3.38
C ARG A 410 -4.33 11.63 3.16
N ASN A 411 -4.19 10.61 4.00
CA ASN A 411 -3.06 9.66 3.94
C ASN A 411 -1.66 10.31 4.00
N VAL A 412 -1.53 11.46 4.66
CA VAL A 412 -0.27 12.20 4.80
C VAL A 412 0.16 12.30 6.25
N LEU A 413 -0.75 12.71 7.16
CA LEU A 413 -0.38 12.97 8.56
C LEU A 413 0.14 11.72 9.27
N MET A 414 -0.28 10.54 8.84
CA MET A 414 0.17 9.25 9.37
C MET A 414 1.69 9.01 9.22
N TYR A 415 2.39 9.79 8.42
CA TYR A 415 3.84 9.71 8.27
C TYR A 415 4.62 10.47 9.34
N PHE A 416 3.96 11.36 10.09
CA PHE A 416 4.62 12.26 11.04
C PHE A 416 4.44 11.80 12.48
N GLU A 417 5.43 12.13 13.32
CA GLU A 417 5.33 12.01 14.77
C GLU A 417 4.12 12.81 15.31
N PRO A 418 3.46 12.37 16.40
CA PRO A 418 2.24 13.00 16.93
C PRO A 418 2.36 14.50 17.20
N GLU A 419 3.49 14.96 17.69
CA GLU A 419 3.73 16.40 17.96
C GLU A 419 3.82 17.22 16.67
N VAL A 420 4.34 16.60 15.61
CA VAL A 420 4.42 17.22 14.29
C VAL A 420 3.03 17.30 13.65
N GLN A 421 2.20 16.24 13.81
CA GLN A 421 0.82 16.24 13.36
C GLN A 421 0.03 17.42 13.98
N LYS A 422 0.16 17.64 15.29
CA LYS A 422 -0.48 18.77 15.99
C LYS A 422 -0.10 20.13 15.39
N ARG A 423 1.20 20.30 15.06
CA ARG A 423 1.68 21.54 14.42
C ARG A 423 1.06 21.74 13.03
N VAL A 424 0.98 20.69 12.22
CA VAL A 424 0.35 20.77 10.89
C VAL A 424 -1.14 21.10 11.02
N LEU A 425 -1.86 20.45 11.95
CA LEU A 425 -3.28 20.71 12.20
C LEU A 425 -3.52 22.16 12.64
N SER A 426 -2.68 22.73 13.49
CA SER A 426 -2.77 24.15 13.89
C SER A 426 -2.58 25.09 12.69
N ARG A 427 -1.69 24.75 11.75
CA ARG A 427 -1.50 25.51 10.51
C ARG A 427 -2.73 25.43 9.59
N PHE A 428 -3.38 24.26 9.50
CA PHE A 428 -4.62 24.11 8.74
C PHE A 428 -5.76 24.90 9.36
N GLN A 429 -5.88 24.90 10.70
CA GLN A 429 -6.86 25.71 11.40
C GLN A 429 -6.69 27.22 11.10
N TYR A 430 -5.46 27.70 11.10
CA TYR A 430 -5.16 29.09 10.72
C TYR A 430 -5.47 29.39 9.24
N ALA A 431 -5.28 28.42 8.38
CA ALA A 431 -5.47 28.54 6.93
C ALA A 431 -6.95 28.61 6.52
N LEU A 432 -7.82 27.95 7.28
CA LEU A 432 -9.25 27.87 7.02
C LEU A 432 -9.99 29.15 7.39
N LYS A 433 -11.08 29.42 6.69
CA LYS A 433 -12.10 30.40 7.11
C LYS A 433 -12.94 29.81 8.24
N ASP A 434 -13.72 30.65 8.94
CA ASP A 434 -14.56 30.25 10.08
C ASP A 434 -15.51 29.07 9.77
N GLN A 435 -16.01 28.98 8.54
CA GLN A 435 -16.86 27.87 8.07
C GLN A 435 -16.13 26.91 7.14
N GLY A 436 -14.81 26.97 7.11
CA GLY A 436 -13.98 26.11 6.27
C GLY A 436 -13.95 24.67 6.79
N VAL A 437 -13.82 23.71 5.88
CA VAL A 437 -13.86 22.29 6.18
C VAL A 437 -12.49 21.66 5.97
N LEU A 438 -12.06 20.84 6.94
CA LEU A 438 -10.86 20.00 6.87
C LEU A 438 -11.26 18.54 6.76
N ILE A 439 -10.76 17.86 5.73
CA ILE A 439 -10.87 16.40 5.56
C ILE A 439 -9.53 15.75 5.84
N LEU A 440 -9.55 14.78 6.72
CA LEU A 440 -8.42 13.92 7.07
C LEU A 440 -8.71 12.47 6.67
N GLY A 441 -7.67 11.64 6.54
CA GLY A 441 -7.78 10.22 6.24
C GLY A 441 -6.57 9.43 6.71
#